data_cbb93cf78741689e36d1357b571dd926
#
_entry.id   cbb93cf78741689e36d1357b571dd926
#
_cell.length_a   1.000
_cell.length_b   1.000
_cell.length_c   1.000
_cell.angle_alpha   90.00
_cell.angle_beta   90.00
_cell.angle_gamma   90.00
#
_symmetry.space_group_name_H-M   'P 1'
#
loop_
_entity.id
_entity.type
_entity.pdbx_description
1 polymer ?
#
loop_
_entity_poly.entity_id
_entity_poly.type
_entity_poly.pdbx_seq_one_letter_code
_entity_poly.pdbx_strand_id
1 'polypeptide(L)'
;GLKAVAYPGCHRPGLPYTGKALEALLVEVLRSFRPTRILLRGPLDARRDHQATAYFGVRAAALLGLEDRLLYYIVHGGYQYPLPKGLHPRLPLYPPPRGRGLPWQRFPLSEEEVRRKERAVRAHKSQMRLLSRFLLAFVRENELYSPLPVPAREALAAEEEGWAVLPERGEVF
;
A
#
# COMPACT_ATOMS: atom_id res chain seq x y z
N GLY A 1 -5.43 -15.36 20.18
CA GLY A 1 -5.51 -15.07 18.75
C GLY A 1 -4.83 -16.14 17.92
N LEU A 2 -5.06 -16.17 16.61
CA LEU A 2 -4.41 -17.09 15.69
C LEU A 2 -2.89 -16.82 15.68
N LYS A 3 -2.09 -17.89 15.86
CA LYS A 3 -0.62 -17.79 15.85
C LYS A 3 -0.02 -17.97 14.46
N ALA A 4 -0.80 -18.49 13.51
CA ALA A 4 -0.39 -18.77 12.15
C ALA A 4 -1.57 -18.61 11.18
N VAL A 5 -1.23 -18.49 9.89
CA VAL A 5 -2.22 -18.36 8.80
C VAL A 5 -3.03 -19.66 8.68
N ALA A 6 -4.35 -19.57 8.91
CA ALA A 6 -5.25 -20.71 8.94
C ALA A 6 -6.03 -20.93 7.63
N TYR A 7 -5.85 -20.09 6.62
CA TYR A 7 -6.64 -20.12 5.38
C TYR A 7 -6.02 -21.11 4.38
N PRO A 8 -6.73 -22.18 3.98
CA PRO A 8 -6.18 -23.19 3.06
C PRO A 8 -5.90 -22.65 1.65
N GLY A 9 -6.60 -21.59 1.24
CA GLY A 9 -6.43 -20.96 -0.07
C GLY A 9 -5.32 -19.88 -0.13
N CYS A 10 -4.59 -19.64 0.94
CA CYS A 10 -3.48 -18.66 0.92
C CYS A 10 -2.19 -19.29 0.37
N HIS A 11 -1.25 -18.43 -0.01
CA HIS A 11 0.04 -18.86 -0.62
C HIS A 11 0.86 -19.78 0.29
N ARG A 12 0.84 -19.55 1.60
CA ARG A 12 1.57 -20.36 2.61
C ARG A 12 0.71 -20.61 3.84
N PRO A 13 -0.19 -21.62 3.83
CA PRO A 13 -0.91 -22.03 5.02
C PRO A 13 0.05 -22.45 6.14
N GLY A 14 -0.26 -22.10 7.38
CA GLY A 14 0.58 -22.43 8.54
C GLY A 14 1.74 -21.48 8.78
N LEU A 15 1.97 -20.47 7.93
CA LEU A 15 3.01 -19.47 8.16
C LEU A 15 2.72 -18.69 9.47
N PRO A 16 3.70 -18.57 10.39
CA PRO A 16 3.48 -17.83 11.63
C PRO A 16 3.31 -16.32 11.37
N TYR A 17 2.46 -15.66 12.16
CA TYR A 17 2.28 -14.20 12.10
C TYR A 17 3.46 -13.49 12.77
N THR A 18 4.61 -13.48 12.10
CA THR A 18 5.82 -12.77 12.53
C THR A 18 6.37 -11.92 11.39
N GLY A 19 7.05 -10.81 11.72
CA GLY A 19 7.69 -9.97 10.69
C GLY A 19 8.72 -10.74 9.86
N LYS A 20 9.50 -11.62 10.48
CA LYS A 20 10.49 -12.47 9.79
C LYS A 20 9.82 -13.40 8.77
N ALA A 21 8.69 -14.01 9.13
CA ALA A 21 7.97 -14.88 8.22
C ALA A 21 7.34 -14.09 7.06
N LEU A 22 6.79 -12.91 7.34
CA LEU A 22 6.25 -12.02 6.30
C LEU A 22 7.35 -11.54 5.34
N GLU A 23 8.49 -11.11 5.84
CA GLU A 23 9.63 -10.69 5.01
C GLU A 23 10.10 -11.82 4.09
N ALA A 24 10.31 -13.02 4.64
CA ALA A 24 10.71 -14.18 3.85
C ALA A 24 9.68 -14.52 2.75
N LEU A 25 8.38 -14.43 3.07
CA LEU A 25 7.30 -14.65 2.11
C LEU A 25 7.32 -13.59 0.99
N LEU A 26 7.48 -12.32 1.33
CA LEU A 26 7.56 -11.24 0.34
C LEU A 26 8.77 -11.40 -0.58
N VAL A 27 9.93 -11.76 -0.03
CA VAL A 27 11.13 -12.05 -0.83
C VAL A 27 10.89 -13.22 -1.80
N GLU A 28 10.25 -14.31 -1.34
CA GLU A 28 9.88 -15.44 -2.18
C GLU A 28 8.98 -15.02 -3.34
N VAL A 29 7.91 -14.27 -3.03
CA VAL A 29 6.94 -13.78 -4.02
C VAL A 29 7.62 -12.87 -5.05
N LEU A 30 8.40 -11.89 -4.60
CA LEU A 30 9.10 -10.97 -5.50
C LEU A 30 10.12 -11.68 -6.40
N ARG A 31 10.84 -12.65 -5.84
CA ARG A 31 11.81 -13.44 -6.59
C ARG A 31 11.15 -14.30 -7.68
N SER A 32 10.03 -14.92 -7.36
CA SER A 32 9.31 -15.78 -8.32
C SER A 32 8.57 -14.98 -9.38
N PHE A 33 7.91 -13.89 -8.98
CA PHE A 33 7.10 -13.06 -9.88
C PHE A 33 7.93 -12.14 -10.78
N ARG A 34 9.12 -11.70 -10.31
CA ARG A 34 10.04 -10.78 -11.03
C ARG A 34 9.33 -9.51 -11.52
N PRO A 35 8.69 -8.73 -10.65
CA PRO A 35 7.91 -7.56 -11.05
C PRO A 35 8.79 -6.49 -11.71
N THR A 36 8.25 -5.81 -12.70
CA THR A 36 8.87 -4.61 -13.31
C THR A 36 8.56 -3.35 -12.51
N ARG A 37 7.49 -3.34 -11.73
CA ARG A 37 7.11 -2.28 -10.79
C ARG A 37 6.48 -2.91 -9.55
N ILE A 38 6.76 -2.30 -8.39
CA ILE A 38 6.25 -2.72 -7.09
C ILE A 38 5.47 -1.54 -6.52
N LEU A 39 4.15 -1.67 -6.43
CA LEU A 39 3.29 -0.62 -5.90
C LEU A 39 3.05 -0.87 -4.41
N LEU A 40 3.56 0.02 -3.58
CA LEU A 40 3.42 -0.06 -2.13
C LEU A 40 2.59 1.12 -1.58
N ARG A 41 1.97 0.89 -0.44
CA ARG A 41 1.43 2.00 0.33
C ARG A 41 2.57 2.86 0.86
N GLY A 42 2.39 4.19 0.82
CA GLY A 42 3.43 5.09 1.29
C GLY A 42 3.58 5.06 2.82
N PRO A 43 4.79 5.19 3.37
CA PRO A 43 5.02 5.27 4.81
C PRO A 43 4.39 6.51 5.46
N LEU A 44 4.02 7.53 4.67
CA LEU A 44 3.30 8.71 5.13
C LEU A 44 1.78 8.52 5.23
N ASP A 45 1.26 7.33 4.89
CA ASP A 45 -0.15 7.00 5.11
C ASP A 45 -0.49 7.03 6.61
N ALA A 46 -1.71 7.41 6.96
CA ALA A 46 -2.11 7.57 8.37
C ALA A 46 -2.33 6.24 9.12
N ARG A 47 -2.41 5.12 8.41
CA ARG A 47 -2.70 3.81 8.99
C ARG A 47 -1.43 3.03 9.25
N ARG A 48 -1.31 2.44 10.45
CA ARG A 48 -0.13 1.65 10.86
C ARG A 48 0.08 0.39 10.01
N ASP A 49 -0.98 -0.29 9.64
CA ASP A 49 -0.92 -1.45 8.74
C ASP A 49 -0.41 -1.09 7.33
N HIS A 50 -0.74 0.13 6.85
CA HIS A 50 -0.20 0.65 5.60
C HIS A 50 1.29 0.98 5.72
N GLN A 51 1.70 1.56 6.84
CA GLN A 51 3.10 1.84 7.15
C GLN A 51 3.91 0.54 7.26
N ALA A 52 3.37 -0.47 7.96
CA ALA A 52 4.00 -1.78 8.05
C ALA A 52 4.14 -2.46 6.67
N THR A 53 3.13 -2.34 5.80
CA THR A 53 3.22 -2.83 4.42
C THR A 53 4.35 -2.15 3.65
N ALA A 54 4.51 -0.81 3.80
CA ALA A 54 5.62 -0.09 3.20
C ALA A 54 6.97 -0.59 3.73
N TYR A 55 7.10 -0.72 5.04
CA TYR A 55 8.33 -1.18 5.70
C TYR A 55 8.79 -2.56 5.19
N PHE A 56 7.94 -3.57 5.28
CA PHE A 56 8.30 -4.92 4.85
C PHE A 56 8.48 -5.03 3.34
N GLY A 57 7.70 -4.27 2.55
CA GLY A 57 7.85 -4.24 1.10
C GLY A 57 9.16 -3.63 0.64
N VAL A 58 9.60 -2.53 1.27
CA VAL A 58 10.91 -1.90 1.00
C VAL A 58 12.04 -2.84 1.37
N ARG A 59 11.99 -3.47 2.55
CA ARG A 59 13.00 -4.44 2.98
C ARG A 59 13.12 -5.61 2.02
N ALA A 60 12.00 -6.20 1.63
CA ALA A 60 11.99 -7.32 0.69
C ALA A 60 12.54 -6.93 -0.69
N ALA A 61 12.23 -5.73 -1.17
CA ALA A 61 12.79 -5.21 -2.41
C ALA A 61 14.30 -4.98 -2.30
N ALA A 62 14.77 -4.39 -1.20
CA ALA A 62 16.19 -4.14 -0.94
C ALA A 62 17.03 -5.43 -0.89
N LEU A 63 16.50 -6.51 -0.27
CA LEU A 63 17.14 -7.82 -0.25
C LEU A 63 17.32 -8.44 -1.63
N LEU A 64 16.62 -7.94 -2.63
CA LEU A 64 16.65 -8.44 -4.02
C LEU A 64 17.24 -7.43 -5.01
N GLY A 65 17.65 -6.23 -4.57
CA GLY A 65 18.14 -5.16 -5.45
C GLY A 65 17.05 -4.61 -6.38
N LEU A 66 15.81 -4.49 -5.90
CA LEU A 66 14.65 -4.06 -6.68
C LEU A 66 14.11 -2.68 -6.25
N GLU A 67 14.89 -1.87 -5.55
CA GLU A 67 14.50 -0.58 -4.99
C GLU A 67 14.07 0.43 -6.06
N ASP A 68 14.71 0.39 -7.22
CA ASP A 68 14.40 1.21 -8.39
C ASP A 68 13.01 0.93 -8.99
N ARG A 69 12.38 -0.19 -8.62
CA ARG A 69 11.05 -0.59 -9.06
C ARG A 69 9.93 -0.15 -8.12
N LEU A 70 10.27 0.44 -6.97
CA LEU A 70 9.31 0.86 -5.97
C LEU A 70 8.58 2.13 -6.41
N LEU A 71 7.25 2.09 -6.29
CA LEU A 71 6.37 3.24 -6.42
C LEU A 71 5.37 3.23 -5.26
N TYR A 72 5.08 4.41 -4.73
CA TYR A 72 4.25 4.55 -3.54
C TYR A 72 2.97 5.31 -3.83
N TYR A 73 1.90 4.92 -3.14
CA TYR A 73 0.63 5.63 -3.15
C TYR A 73 0.11 5.81 -1.73
N ILE A 74 -0.77 6.79 -1.51
CA ILE A 74 -1.34 7.10 -0.20
C ILE A 74 -2.87 7.05 -0.29
N VAL A 75 -3.49 6.32 0.62
CA VAL A 75 -4.96 6.22 0.74
C VAL A 75 -5.47 7.15 1.84
N HIS A 76 -4.88 7.09 3.03
CA HIS A 76 -5.24 7.98 4.15
C HIS A 76 -4.28 9.16 4.23
N GLY A 77 -4.35 10.03 3.22
CA GLY A 77 -3.40 11.11 2.97
C GLY A 77 -3.68 12.42 3.70
N GLY A 78 -4.56 12.42 4.69
CA GLY A 78 -4.94 13.59 5.47
C GLY A 78 -6.45 13.76 5.60
N TYR A 79 -6.85 14.84 6.33
CA TYR A 79 -8.25 15.12 6.56
C TYR A 79 -8.99 15.31 5.23
N GLN A 80 -10.10 14.60 5.09
CA GLN A 80 -10.99 14.63 3.94
C GLN A 80 -10.40 14.21 2.59
N TYR A 81 -9.15 13.73 2.52
CA TYR A 81 -8.60 13.19 1.27
C TYR A 81 -9.27 11.87 0.86
N PRO A 82 -9.56 11.64 -0.45
CA PRO A 82 -9.54 12.61 -1.54
C PRO A 82 -10.82 13.46 -1.58
N LEU A 83 -10.75 14.64 -2.18
CA LEU A 83 -11.89 15.53 -2.42
C LEU A 83 -12.13 15.72 -3.91
N PRO A 84 -13.40 15.99 -4.32
CA PRO A 84 -14.64 15.84 -3.56
C PRO A 84 -14.97 14.36 -3.26
N LYS A 85 -15.76 14.12 -2.19
CA LYS A 85 -16.23 12.77 -1.85
C LYS A 85 -17.29 12.29 -2.83
N GLY A 86 -17.34 10.96 -3.03
CA GLY A 86 -18.27 10.32 -3.96
C GLY A 86 -17.65 10.05 -5.32
N LEU A 87 -18.47 9.71 -6.28
CA LEU A 87 -18.04 9.31 -7.62
C LEU A 87 -17.81 10.53 -8.52
N HIS A 88 -16.59 10.73 -8.95
CA HIS A 88 -16.21 11.83 -9.86
C HIS A 88 -15.19 11.34 -10.91
N PRO A 89 -15.60 10.48 -11.85
CA PRO A 89 -14.71 9.77 -12.76
C PRO A 89 -13.95 10.64 -13.75
N ARG A 90 -14.42 11.88 -13.97
CA ARG A 90 -13.81 12.86 -14.90
C ARG A 90 -12.95 13.91 -14.21
N LEU A 91 -12.82 13.83 -12.88
CA LEU A 91 -11.93 14.73 -12.15
C LEU A 91 -10.58 14.07 -11.89
N PRO A 92 -9.48 14.84 -11.90
CA PRO A 92 -8.17 14.30 -11.53
C PRO A 92 -8.10 13.96 -10.03
N LEU A 93 -7.27 12.97 -9.72
CA LEU A 93 -6.78 12.74 -8.38
C LEU A 93 -5.58 13.66 -8.15
N TYR A 94 -5.64 14.47 -7.10
CA TYR A 94 -4.56 15.36 -6.69
C TYR A 94 -3.70 14.74 -5.59
N PRO A 95 -2.45 15.21 -5.41
CA PRO A 95 -1.59 14.77 -4.31
C PRO A 95 -2.25 14.93 -2.94
N PRO A 96 -2.11 13.93 -2.06
CA PRO A 96 -2.65 14.01 -0.71
C PRO A 96 -1.90 15.04 0.14
N PRO A 97 -2.57 15.71 1.11
CA PRO A 97 -1.91 16.68 2.00
C PRO A 97 -0.68 16.13 2.72
N ARG A 98 -0.72 14.87 3.19
CA ARG A 98 0.41 14.19 3.84
C ARG A 98 1.58 13.91 2.92
N GLY A 99 1.36 13.88 1.61
CA GLY A 99 2.40 13.70 0.60
C GLY A 99 2.75 14.99 -0.14
N ARG A 100 2.41 16.16 0.42
CA ARG A 100 2.76 17.44 -0.22
C ARG A 100 4.27 17.56 -0.35
N GLY A 101 4.74 17.89 -1.55
CA GLY A 101 6.17 18.01 -1.84
C GLY A 101 6.84 16.73 -2.37
N LEU A 102 6.16 15.58 -2.34
CA LEU A 102 6.69 14.39 -3.00
C LEU A 102 6.60 14.53 -4.54
N PRO A 103 7.52 13.89 -5.30
CA PRO A 103 7.54 13.93 -6.76
C PRO A 103 6.45 13.04 -7.36
N TRP A 104 5.21 13.45 -7.23
CA TRP A 104 4.05 12.71 -7.74
C TRP A 104 4.05 12.59 -9.26
N GLN A 105 3.89 11.39 -9.73
CA GLN A 105 3.68 11.05 -11.12
C GLN A 105 2.21 10.73 -11.34
N ARG A 106 1.60 11.41 -12.32
CA ARG A 106 0.24 11.14 -12.75
C ARG A 106 0.23 10.01 -13.78
N PHE A 107 -0.55 8.99 -13.52
CA PHE A 107 -0.80 7.89 -14.42
C PHE A 107 -2.23 8.04 -14.98
N PRO A 108 -2.40 8.51 -16.23
CA PRO A 108 -3.72 8.73 -16.80
C PRO A 108 -4.43 7.38 -17.03
N LEU A 109 -5.75 7.38 -16.87
CA LEU A 109 -6.61 6.24 -17.12
C LEU A 109 -7.55 6.55 -18.30
N SER A 110 -7.72 5.60 -19.19
CA SER A 110 -8.77 5.64 -20.21
C SER A 110 -10.16 5.53 -19.54
N GLU A 111 -11.20 5.94 -20.25
CA GLU A 111 -12.58 5.80 -19.74
C GLU A 111 -12.93 4.35 -19.39
N GLU A 112 -12.42 3.38 -20.15
CA GLU A 112 -12.65 1.97 -19.86
C GLU A 112 -11.97 1.53 -18.56
N GLU A 113 -10.73 1.97 -18.32
CA GLU A 113 -10.00 1.69 -17.08
C GLU A 113 -10.67 2.33 -15.87
N VAL A 114 -11.17 3.56 -16.00
CA VAL A 114 -11.97 4.22 -14.95
C VAL A 114 -13.23 3.41 -14.65
N ARG A 115 -13.97 2.96 -15.67
CA ARG A 115 -15.15 2.09 -15.50
C ARG A 115 -14.79 0.75 -14.85
N ARG A 116 -13.65 0.16 -15.22
CA ARG A 116 -13.13 -1.09 -14.61
C ARG A 116 -12.80 -0.88 -13.14
N LYS A 117 -12.11 0.22 -12.81
CA LYS A 117 -11.81 0.61 -11.44
C LYS A 117 -13.09 0.81 -10.61
N GLU A 118 -14.08 1.50 -11.14
CA GLU A 118 -15.38 1.67 -10.47
C GLU A 118 -16.03 0.31 -10.14
N ARG A 119 -16.09 -0.60 -11.12
CA ARG A 119 -16.64 -1.95 -10.89
C ARG A 119 -15.86 -2.71 -9.79
N ALA A 120 -14.53 -2.62 -9.81
CA ALA A 120 -13.67 -3.23 -8.79
C ALA A 120 -13.95 -2.67 -7.40
N VAL A 121 -14.05 -1.35 -7.26
CA VAL A 121 -14.42 -0.69 -5.99
C VAL A 121 -15.79 -1.16 -5.51
N ARG A 122 -16.80 -1.21 -6.39
CA ARG A 122 -18.16 -1.64 -6.05
C ARG A 122 -18.26 -3.12 -5.70
N ALA A 123 -17.30 -3.95 -6.08
CA ALA A 123 -17.24 -5.36 -5.72
C ALA A 123 -16.98 -5.57 -4.20
N HIS A 124 -16.39 -4.59 -3.52
CA HIS A 124 -16.18 -4.60 -2.07
C HIS A 124 -17.47 -4.28 -1.29
N LYS A 125 -18.48 -5.14 -1.41
CA LYS A 125 -19.85 -4.91 -0.94
C LYS A 125 -19.95 -4.50 0.53
N SER A 126 -19.19 -5.15 1.41
CA SER A 126 -19.20 -4.85 2.86
C SER A 126 -18.70 -3.44 3.15
N GLN A 127 -17.61 -3.02 2.52
CA GLN A 127 -17.04 -1.67 2.67
C GLN A 127 -17.92 -0.60 2.00
N MET A 128 -18.51 -0.94 0.87
CA MET A 128 -19.44 -0.04 0.15
C MET A 128 -20.67 0.33 0.98
N ARG A 129 -21.12 -0.52 1.88
CA ARG A 129 -22.25 -0.20 2.78
C ARG A 129 -21.95 0.95 3.73
N LEU A 130 -20.71 1.09 4.17
CA LEU A 130 -20.30 2.07 5.20
C LEU A 130 -19.46 3.22 4.63
N LEU A 131 -18.62 2.92 3.63
CA LEU A 131 -17.57 3.82 3.16
C LEU A 131 -17.71 4.19 1.67
N SER A 132 -18.89 4.01 1.07
CA SER A 132 -19.09 4.19 -0.38
C SER A 132 -18.58 5.54 -0.89
N ARG A 133 -18.92 6.64 -0.21
CA ARG A 133 -18.47 7.98 -0.61
C ARG A 133 -16.96 8.17 -0.55
N PHE A 134 -16.30 7.53 0.42
CA PHE A 134 -14.85 7.55 0.54
C PHE A 134 -14.20 6.72 -0.56
N LEU A 135 -14.63 5.48 -0.74
CA LEU A 135 -14.05 4.57 -1.72
C LEU A 135 -14.24 5.05 -3.16
N LEU A 136 -15.46 5.50 -3.50
CA LEU A 136 -15.76 6.04 -4.83
C LEU A 136 -15.02 7.36 -5.13
N ALA A 137 -14.58 8.10 -4.12
CA ALA A 137 -13.78 9.29 -4.30
C ALA A 137 -12.40 9.03 -4.95
N PHE A 138 -11.93 7.78 -4.95
CA PHE A 138 -10.71 7.36 -5.65
C PHE A 138 -10.95 6.99 -7.12
N VAL A 139 -12.19 6.89 -7.56
CA VAL A 139 -12.51 6.66 -8.98
C VAL A 139 -12.36 7.98 -9.72
N ARG A 140 -11.19 8.16 -10.34
CA ARG A 140 -10.74 9.38 -11.01
C ARG A 140 -10.16 9.05 -12.37
N GLU A 141 -9.90 10.08 -13.18
CA GLU A 141 -9.27 9.94 -14.51
C GLU A 141 -7.78 9.56 -14.46
N ASN A 142 -7.17 9.48 -13.25
CA ASN A 142 -5.77 9.09 -13.08
C ASN A 142 -5.51 8.39 -11.75
N GLU A 143 -4.39 7.69 -11.70
CA GLU A 143 -3.71 7.29 -10.46
C GLU A 143 -2.55 8.25 -10.15
N LEU A 144 -2.08 8.20 -8.90
CA LEU A 144 -0.91 8.93 -8.44
C LEU A 144 0.07 7.98 -7.76
N TYR A 145 1.31 8.01 -8.24
CA TYR A 145 2.42 7.28 -7.65
C TYR A 145 3.60 8.22 -7.42
N SER A 146 4.39 7.96 -6.41
CA SER A 146 5.63 8.69 -6.15
C SER A 146 6.77 7.71 -5.90
N PRO A 147 7.91 7.85 -6.57
CA PRO A 147 9.14 7.23 -6.10
C PRO A 147 9.59 8.01 -4.86
N LEU A 148 9.30 7.50 -3.66
CA LEU A 148 9.76 8.18 -2.44
C LEU A 148 11.28 8.30 -2.46
N PRO A 149 11.82 9.46 -2.07
CA PRO A 149 13.26 9.65 -1.98
C PRO A 149 13.88 9.01 -0.73
N VAL A 150 13.20 8.06 -0.09
CA VAL A 150 13.74 7.31 1.06
C VAL A 150 14.52 6.12 0.51
N PRO A 151 15.85 6.14 0.50
CA PRO A 151 16.65 5.01 0.11
C PRO A 151 16.31 3.80 1.00
N ALA A 152 16.31 2.61 0.44
CA ALA A 152 16.10 1.38 1.21
C ALA A 152 17.08 1.23 2.38
N ARG A 153 18.28 1.81 2.27
CA ARG A 153 19.27 1.90 3.37
C ARG A 153 18.76 2.67 4.58
N GLU A 154 18.03 3.76 4.37
CA GLU A 154 17.42 4.53 5.48
C GLU A 154 16.24 3.80 6.09
N ALA A 155 15.48 3.04 5.29
CA ALA A 155 14.44 2.16 5.81
C ALA A 155 15.02 1.01 6.65
N LEU A 156 16.22 0.53 6.32
CA LEU A 156 16.95 -0.48 7.09
C LEU A 156 17.60 0.14 8.35
N ALA A 157 18.14 1.36 8.25
CA ALA A 157 18.74 2.09 9.37
C ALA A 157 17.70 2.57 10.41
N ALA A 158 16.47 2.80 9.99
CA ALA A 158 15.37 3.12 10.91
C ALA A 158 15.04 1.97 11.90
N GLU A 159 15.53 0.76 11.64
CA GLU A 159 15.52 -0.34 12.62
C GLU A 159 16.41 -0.04 13.84
N GLU A 160 17.54 0.63 13.63
CA GLU A 160 18.48 0.97 14.71
C GLU A 160 17.97 2.14 15.58
N GLU A 161 17.07 2.97 15.04
CA GLU A 161 16.53 4.16 15.70
C GLU A 161 15.15 3.97 16.36
N GLY A 162 14.67 2.73 16.51
CA GLY A 162 13.46 2.45 17.30
C GLY A 162 12.12 2.44 16.51
N TRP A 163 12.13 2.35 15.21
CA TRP A 163 10.94 1.94 14.42
C TRP A 163 10.56 0.49 14.70
N ALA A 164 11.44 -0.23 15.36
CA ALA A 164 11.39 -1.65 15.65
C ALA A 164 10.44 -2.06 16.77
N VAL A 165 9.69 -1.19 17.34
CA VAL A 165 8.71 -1.60 18.35
C VAL A 165 7.33 -1.72 17.72
N LEU A 166 7.19 -2.66 16.79
CA LEU A 166 5.98 -3.49 16.83
C LEU A 166 6.13 -4.27 18.16
N PRO A 167 5.26 -4.04 19.13
CA PRO A 167 5.39 -4.73 20.42
C PRO A 167 5.40 -6.24 20.16
N GLU A 168 6.35 -6.94 20.76
CA GLU A 168 6.42 -8.42 20.75
C GLU A 168 5.16 -9.07 21.33
N ARG A 169 4.25 -8.30 21.84
CA ARG A 169 2.94 -8.74 22.34
C ARG A 169 1.89 -8.52 21.25
N GLY A 170 1.47 -9.62 20.69
CA GLY A 170 0.36 -9.93 19.81
C GLY A 170 -0.94 -9.13 19.92
N GLU A 171 -0.87 -7.83 19.87
CA GLU A 171 -2.01 -6.98 19.55
C GLU A 171 -1.98 -6.69 18.06
N VAL A 172 -2.51 -7.66 17.34
CA VAL A 172 -2.88 -7.51 15.93
C VAL A 172 -4.11 -6.62 15.91
N PHE A 173 -4.01 -5.52 15.21
CA PHE A 173 -5.11 -4.59 14.90
C PHE A 173 -6.18 -5.21 14.03
#